data_e2b5a62fb56ef2d242070bb03cc75546
#
_entry.id   e2b5a62fb56ef2d242070bb03cc75546
#
_cell.length_a   1.000
_cell.length_b   1.000
_cell.length_c   1.000
_cell.angle_alpha   90.00
_cell.angle_beta   90.00
_cell.angle_gamma   90.00
#
_symmetry.space_group_name_H-M   'P 1'
#
loop_
_entity.id
_entity.type
_entity.pdbx_description
1 polymer ?
#
loop_
_entity_poly.entity_id
_entity_poly.type
_entity_poly.pdbx_seq_one_letter_code
_entity_poly.pdbx_strand_id
1 'polypeptide(L)'
;MREGSLDAPVRHPIRWNDPDFYDWEKINDELERVFDICHGCRRCFNLCDSFPLLFDLIDDSPSGELDSVDRSEYKKVVDACTLCDMCFMVSCPYVPPHEFDLDFPHLMLRYRAAERHHGHKLGMEGELTKTDRNGKLAAIAPWLANWASERSNGLTRPLLERVAKVDRQADLPKYHGKPFIKQARNPETVNSAAPAAGRKAVLYATCFVNYNNPDIGVATRRVMAHNGVETEVVYPRCCGMPQFEQGEVEKVAEAAREIAGELIGWIERGYDVVALTPSCALMMKFEWPLLLPEDETIKRVSQATFDVTEYVVDIANKEGLAEGLQPLDGGVALHIACHARAQNMGNKAREMMKLVPEAEIKQLPRCSGHGGSWGVLKGNFETALKVGKPVARDTYKAGHKYVASECPLAGTHILQGLERIDADTAAEDKKPVPNRAHHPIELFARAYGLID
;
A
#
# COMPACT_ATOMS: atom_id res chain seq x y z
N MET A 1 16.76 -26.11 16.48
CA MET A 1 16.35 -24.82 15.86
C MET A 1 14.96 -24.45 16.34
N ARG A 2 14.75 -23.25 16.84
CA ARG A 2 13.40 -22.73 17.05
C ARG A 2 12.87 -22.29 15.69
N GLU A 3 11.89 -22.97 15.15
CA GLU A 3 11.19 -22.52 13.95
C GLU A 3 10.16 -21.44 14.32
N GLY A 4 10.48 -20.20 13.96
CA GLY A 4 9.61 -19.03 14.16
C GLY A 4 9.61 -18.48 15.59
N SER A 5 9.08 -17.28 15.72
CA SER A 5 8.85 -16.58 16.97
C SER A 5 7.45 -15.97 16.96
N LEU A 6 6.84 -15.80 18.15
CA LEU A 6 5.62 -15.01 18.33
C LEU A 6 5.93 -13.51 18.48
N ASP A 7 7.21 -13.16 18.62
CA ASP A 7 7.65 -11.76 18.67
C ASP A 7 7.58 -11.12 17.29
N ALA A 8 7.38 -9.81 17.25
CA ALA A 8 7.45 -9.06 16.01
C ALA A 8 8.85 -9.18 15.38
N PRO A 9 8.95 -9.35 14.05
CA PRO A 9 10.25 -9.36 13.38
C PRO A 9 11.00 -8.05 13.62
N VAL A 10 12.31 -8.15 13.81
CA VAL A 10 13.22 -7.00 13.91
C VAL A 10 13.89 -6.81 12.57
N ARG A 11 13.83 -5.60 12.03
CA ARG A 11 14.42 -5.30 10.73
C ARG A 11 15.71 -4.50 10.89
N HIS A 12 16.74 -4.86 10.11
CA HIS A 12 18.00 -4.16 10.10
C HIS A 12 17.94 -2.87 9.29
N PRO A 13 18.71 -1.82 9.66
CA PRO A 13 18.84 -0.60 8.87
C PRO A 13 19.31 -0.88 7.43
N ILE A 14 18.79 -0.12 6.49
CA ILE A 14 19.20 -0.16 5.08
C ILE A 14 20.47 0.67 4.93
N ARG A 15 21.62 0.02 4.76
CA ARG A 15 22.94 0.65 4.70
C ARG A 15 23.26 1.24 3.31
N TRP A 16 22.29 1.95 2.72
CA TRP A 16 22.40 2.48 1.35
C TRP A 16 23.57 3.46 1.12
N ASN A 17 24.16 4.03 2.16
CA ASN A 17 25.36 4.87 2.13
C ASN A 17 26.68 4.07 2.25
N ASP A 18 26.61 2.76 2.42
CA ASP A 18 27.75 1.86 2.44
C ASP A 18 28.05 1.36 1.01
N PRO A 19 29.27 1.48 0.48
CA PRO A 19 29.62 0.94 -0.84
C PRO A 19 29.33 -0.56 -0.98
N ASP A 20 29.47 -1.33 0.09
CA ASP A 20 29.19 -2.77 0.12
C ASP A 20 27.70 -3.11 -0.14
N PHE A 21 26.83 -2.14 0.08
CA PHE A 21 25.39 -2.30 -0.22
C PHE A 21 25.13 -2.50 -1.72
N TYR A 22 25.99 -1.91 -2.58
CA TYR A 22 25.86 -1.95 -4.03
C TYR A 22 26.81 -2.95 -4.71
N ASP A 23 27.60 -3.68 -3.96
CA ASP A 23 28.55 -4.67 -4.47
C ASP A 23 27.81 -5.90 -5.02
N TRP A 24 28.00 -6.17 -6.32
CA TRP A 24 27.27 -7.25 -7.01
C TRP A 24 27.64 -8.66 -6.51
N GLU A 25 28.89 -8.89 -6.11
CA GLU A 25 29.26 -10.21 -5.60
C GLU A 25 28.58 -10.45 -4.24
N LYS A 26 28.62 -9.47 -3.35
CA LYS A 26 27.93 -9.56 -2.04
C LYS A 26 26.41 -9.68 -2.16
N ILE A 27 25.81 -9.04 -3.19
CA ILE A 27 24.37 -9.17 -3.47
C ILE A 27 24.06 -10.57 -3.98
N ASN A 28 24.86 -11.09 -4.91
CA ASN A 28 24.65 -12.43 -5.46
C ASN A 28 24.86 -13.53 -4.42
N ASP A 29 25.90 -13.41 -3.60
CA ASP A 29 26.14 -14.37 -2.51
C ASP A 29 24.97 -14.40 -1.52
N GLU A 30 24.39 -13.24 -1.19
CA GLU A 30 23.24 -13.16 -0.31
C GLU A 30 21.95 -13.67 -1.00
N LEU A 31 21.77 -13.40 -2.31
CA LEU A 31 20.68 -13.99 -3.09
C LEU A 31 20.75 -15.52 -3.10
N GLU A 32 21.93 -16.08 -3.35
CA GLU A 32 22.13 -17.54 -3.34
C GLU A 32 21.79 -18.13 -1.96
N ARG A 33 22.32 -17.53 -0.90
CA ARG A 33 22.01 -17.98 0.46
C ARG A 33 20.50 -17.94 0.77
N VAL A 34 19.83 -16.85 0.44
CA VAL A 34 18.40 -16.67 0.72
C VAL A 34 17.54 -17.54 -0.19
N PHE A 35 17.86 -17.65 -1.46
CA PHE A 35 17.11 -18.45 -2.43
C PHE A 35 17.18 -19.95 -2.12
N ASP A 36 18.34 -20.43 -1.71
CA ASP A 36 18.53 -21.82 -1.27
C ASP A 36 17.64 -22.16 -0.06
N ILE A 37 17.65 -21.29 0.97
CA ILE A 37 16.79 -21.47 2.15
C ILE A 37 15.30 -21.39 1.76
N CYS A 38 14.92 -20.45 0.90
CA CYS A 38 13.53 -20.31 0.45
C CYS A 38 13.07 -21.52 -0.38
N HIS A 39 13.94 -22.05 -1.24
CA HIS A 39 13.65 -23.25 -2.03
C HIS A 39 13.48 -24.47 -1.14
N GLY A 40 14.35 -24.68 -0.17
CA GLY A 40 14.21 -25.78 0.81
C GLY A 40 12.96 -25.67 1.67
N CYS A 41 12.50 -24.45 2.00
CA CYS A 41 11.34 -24.20 2.85
C CYS A 41 10.00 -24.20 2.10
N ARG A 42 9.90 -23.59 0.94
CA ARG A 42 8.71 -23.44 0.04
C ARG A 42 7.43 -22.92 0.68
N ARG A 43 7.47 -22.42 1.92
CA ARG A 43 6.28 -21.96 2.67
C ARG A 43 5.53 -20.82 1.98
N CYS A 44 6.22 -19.98 1.22
CA CYS A 44 5.68 -18.82 0.56
C CYS A 44 5.14 -19.07 -0.87
N PHE A 45 5.06 -20.33 -1.33
CA PHE A 45 4.66 -20.71 -2.68
C PHE A 45 3.38 -20.01 -3.18
N ASN A 46 2.37 -19.89 -2.32
CA ASN A 46 1.07 -19.29 -2.68
C ASN A 46 0.94 -17.81 -2.28
N LEU A 47 2.03 -17.14 -1.90
CA LEU A 47 1.96 -15.78 -1.36
C LEU A 47 1.94 -14.72 -2.47
N CYS A 48 2.81 -14.85 -3.46
CA CYS A 48 2.95 -13.95 -4.61
C CYS A 48 3.61 -14.70 -5.78
N ASP A 49 3.87 -14.00 -6.88
CA ASP A 49 4.46 -14.58 -8.09
C ASP A 49 5.98 -14.83 -7.98
N SER A 50 6.68 -14.09 -7.13
CA SER A 50 8.14 -14.18 -6.98
C SER A 50 8.62 -15.56 -6.52
N PHE A 51 7.87 -16.22 -5.62
CA PHE A 51 8.27 -17.52 -5.08
C PHE A 51 8.04 -18.69 -6.04
N PRO A 52 6.89 -18.84 -6.74
CA PRO A 52 6.77 -19.82 -7.81
C PRO A 52 7.87 -19.67 -8.85
N LEU A 53 8.17 -18.44 -9.32
CA LEU A 53 9.26 -18.20 -10.25
C LEU A 53 10.61 -18.66 -9.72
N LEU A 54 10.92 -18.38 -8.45
CA LEU A 54 12.15 -18.86 -7.82
C LEU A 54 12.22 -20.38 -7.82
N PHE A 55 11.15 -21.05 -7.42
CA PHE A 55 11.13 -22.51 -7.30
C PHE A 55 11.20 -23.19 -8.66
N ASP A 56 10.46 -22.67 -9.65
CA ASP A 56 10.49 -23.19 -11.02
C ASP A 56 11.89 -23.02 -11.63
N LEU A 57 12.57 -21.87 -11.42
CA LEU A 57 13.96 -21.64 -11.87
C LEU A 57 14.93 -22.69 -11.32
N ILE A 58 14.77 -23.11 -10.08
CA ILE A 58 15.65 -24.10 -9.46
C ILE A 58 15.24 -25.50 -9.88
N ASP A 59 13.95 -25.85 -9.81
CA ASP A 59 13.44 -27.18 -10.15
C ASP A 59 13.71 -27.56 -11.62
N ASP A 60 13.66 -26.58 -12.54
CA ASP A 60 13.91 -26.75 -13.97
C ASP A 60 15.42 -26.66 -14.33
N SER A 61 16.30 -26.35 -13.37
CA SER A 61 17.75 -26.25 -13.61
C SER A 61 18.39 -27.65 -13.83
N PRO A 62 19.57 -27.72 -14.48
CA PRO A 62 20.20 -29.01 -14.83
C PRO A 62 20.47 -29.95 -13.63
N SER A 63 20.81 -29.40 -12.47
CA SER A 63 21.03 -30.20 -11.25
C SER A 63 19.75 -30.34 -10.38
N GLY A 64 18.73 -29.52 -10.62
CA GLY A 64 17.59 -29.34 -9.71
C GLY A 64 17.94 -28.57 -8.44
N GLU A 65 19.12 -27.93 -8.44
CA GLU A 65 19.65 -27.15 -7.33
C GLU A 65 20.09 -25.76 -7.80
N LEU A 66 20.26 -24.83 -6.87
CA LEU A 66 20.58 -23.43 -7.18
C LEU A 66 21.95 -23.25 -7.85
N ASP A 67 22.89 -24.17 -7.61
CA ASP A 67 24.24 -24.14 -8.16
C ASP A 67 24.33 -24.17 -9.70
N SER A 68 23.27 -24.65 -10.35
CA SER A 68 23.16 -24.71 -11.81
C SER A 68 22.27 -23.64 -12.41
N VAL A 69 21.73 -22.72 -11.61
CA VAL A 69 20.94 -21.58 -12.08
C VAL A 69 21.87 -20.40 -12.42
N ASP A 70 21.74 -19.85 -13.63
CA ASP A 70 22.49 -18.67 -14.01
C ASP A 70 22.06 -17.45 -13.17
N ARG A 71 23.04 -16.74 -12.58
CA ARG A 71 22.80 -15.54 -11.77
C ARG A 71 22.01 -14.45 -12.49
N SER A 72 22.08 -14.38 -13.82
CA SER A 72 21.28 -13.43 -14.62
C SER A 72 19.78 -13.69 -14.54
N GLU A 73 19.37 -14.92 -14.23
CA GLU A 73 17.96 -15.31 -14.08
C GLU A 73 17.35 -14.81 -12.76
N TYR A 74 18.17 -14.50 -11.74
CA TYR A 74 17.70 -13.99 -10.45
C TYR A 74 16.88 -12.72 -10.58
N LYS A 75 17.18 -11.91 -11.59
CA LYS A 75 16.42 -10.69 -11.89
C LYS A 75 14.92 -10.96 -12.12
N LYS A 76 14.54 -12.10 -12.65
CA LYS A 76 13.12 -12.46 -12.83
C LYS A 76 12.38 -12.54 -11.49
N VAL A 77 13.03 -13.11 -10.48
CA VAL A 77 12.50 -13.21 -9.13
C VAL A 77 12.41 -11.83 -8.47
N VAL A 78 13.47 -11.02 -8.64
CA VAL A 78 13.51 -9.63 -8.15
C VAL A 78 12.39 -8.78 -8.76
N ASP A 79 12.20 -8.85 -10.08
CA ASP A 79 11.20 -8.04 -10.80
C ASP A 79 9.76 -8.43 -10.43
N ALA A 80 9.53 -9.69 -10.04
CA ALA A 80 8.23 -10.16 -9.58
C ALA A 80 7.89 -9.78 -8.13
N CYS A 81 8.88 -9.37 -7.32
CA CYS A 81 8.66 -8.92 -5.95
C CYS A 81 8.04 -7.52 -5.93
N THR A 82 6.96 -7.33 -5.19
CA THR A 82 6.26 -6.05 -5.06
C THR A 82 6.51 -5.33 -3.72
N LEU A 83 7.53 -5.74 -2.98
CA LEU A 83 7.92 -5.20 -1.67
C LEU A 83 6.73 -5.03 -0.70
N CYS A 84 5.80 -6.00 -0.71
CA CYS A 84 4.58 -5.95 0.11
C CYS A 84 4.80 -6.38 1.56
N ASP A 85 5.97 -6.88 1.91
CA ASP A 85 6.41 -7.36 3.23
C ASP A 85 5.66 -8.58 3.80
N MET A 86 4.74 -9.17 3.07
CA MET A 86 3.93 -10.27 3.61
C MET A 86 4.75 -11.55 3.87
N CYS A 87 5.78 -11.82 3.08
CA CYS A 87 6.70 -12.92 3.39
C CYS A 87 7.44 -12.65 4.70
N PHE A 88 7.96 -11.45 4.91
CA PHE A 88 8.69 -11.05 6.11
C PHE A 88 7.78 -11.01 7.35
N MET A 89 6.67 -10.28 7.28
CA MET A 89 5.82 -10.02 8.44
C MET A 89 4.90 -11.16 8.85
N VAL A 90 4.53 -12.05 7.92
CA VAL A 90 3.43 -13.00 8.18
C VAL A 90 3.82 -14.46 7.96
N SER A 91 4.73 -14.75 7.01
CA SER A 91 4.94 -16.11 6.55
C SER A 91 6.28 -16.72 6.94
N CYS A 92 7.35 -15.94 6.95
CA CYS A 92 8.71 -16.44 7.11
C CYS A 92 9.02 -16.71 8.60
N PRO A 93 9.39 -17.95 8.97
CA PRO A 93 9.83 -18.26 10.33
C PRO A 93 11.31 -17.92 10.56
N TYR A 94 12.03 -17.50 9.54
CA TYR A 94 13.48 -17.30 9.53
C TYR A 94 13.91 -15.83 9.52
N VAL A 95 12.97 -14.93 9.72
CA VAL A 95 13.26 -13.50 9.89
C VAL A 95 13.96 -13.22 11.22
N PRO A 96 14.72 -12.13 11.37
CA PRO A 96 15.33 -11.76 12.64
C PRO A 96 14.31 -11.75 13.79
N PRO A 97 14.66 -12.27 14.96
CA PRO A 97 15.99 -12.65 15.45
C PRO A 97 16.41 -14.12 15.17
N HIS A 98 15.85 -14.78 14.17
CA HIS A 98 16.28 -16.13 13.79
C HIS A 98 17.73 -16.12 13.24
N GLU A 99 18.50 -17.18 13.48
CA GLU A 99 19.91 -17.28 13.03
C GLU A 99 20.10 -17.17 11.51
N PHE A 100 19.07 -17.49 10.71
CA PHE A 100 19.13 -17.34 9.26
C PHE A 100 18.97 -15.87 8.81
N ASP A 101 18.45 -15.01 9.65
CA ASP A 101 18.42 -13.56 9.45
C ASP A 101 17.89 -13.14 8.06
N LEU A 102 16.75 -13.72 7.64
CA LEU A 102 16.21 -13.50 6.30
C LEU A 102 15.37 -12.21 6.20
N ASP A 103 15.72 -11.35 5.26
CA ASP A 103 14.86 -10.25 4.80
C ASP A 103 14.75 -10.26 3.27
N PHE A 104 13.87 -11.10 2.75
CA PHE A 104 13.66 -11.24 1.31
C PHE A 104 13.23 -9.92 0.64
N PRO A 105 12.26 -9.14 1.14
CA PRO A 105 11.88 -7.87 0.50
C PRO A 105 13.02 -6.86 0.40
N HIS A 106 13.78 -6.65 1.49
CA HIS A 106 14.90 -5.70 1.46
C HIS A 106 16.09 -6.20 0.64
N LEU A 107 16.26 -7.51 0.48
CA LEU A 107 17.23 -8.04 -0.47
C LEU A 107 16.83 -7.71 -1.92
N MET A 108 15.54 -7.83 -2.27
CA MET A 108 15.04 -7.41 -3.59
C MET A 108 15.17 -5.90 -3.80
N LEU A 109 14.93 -5.11 -2.76
CA LEU A 109 15.18 -3.67 -2.76
C LEU A 109 16.66 -3.36 -3.00
N ARG A 110 17.57 -4.05 -2.29
CA ARG A 110 19.01 -3.89 -2.43
C ARG A 110 19.49 -4.15 -3.86
N TYR A 111 18.99 -5.21 -4.48
CA TYR A 111 19.29 -5.52 -5.90
C TYR A 111 18.87 -4.36 -6.81
N ARG A 112 17.64 -3.86 -6.68
CA ARG A 112 17.14 -2.73 -7.48
C ARG A 112 17.94 -1.45 -7.21
N ALA A 113 18.30 -1.20 -5.96
CA ALA A 113 19.12 -0.04 -5.61
C ALA A 113 20.51 -0.12 -6.24
N ALA A 114 21.12 -1.31 -6.30
CA ALA A 114 22.38 -1.52 -7.00
C ALA A 114 22.25 -1.28 -8.52
N GLU A 115 21.17 -1.73 -9.15
CA GLU A 115 20.88 -1.38 -10.55
C GLU A 115 20.84 0.15 -10.77
N ARG A 116 20.18 0.90 -9.88
CA ARG A 116 20.12 2.39 -9.97
C ARG A 116 21.50 3.00 -9.77
N HIS A 117 22.23 2.53 -8.76
CA HIS A 117 23.58 3.00 -8.47
C HIS A 117 24.56 2.79 -9.64
N HIS A 118 24.50 1.64 -10.28
CA HIS A 118 25.32 1.30 -11.45
C HIS A 118 24.78 1.86 -12.78
N GLY A 119 23.81 2.79 -12.75
CA GLY A 119 23.38 3.57 -13.90
C GLY A 119 22.29 2.92 -14.76
N HIS A 120 21.69 1.83 -14.33
CA HIS A 120 20.51 1.28 -15.00
C HIS A 120 19.32 2.22 -14.79
N LYS A 121 18.83 2.81 -15.87
CA LYS A 121 17.70 3.75 -15.83
C LYS A 121 16.38 3.01 -15.90
N LEU A 122 15.41 3.52 -15.15
CA LEU A 122 14.00 3.11 -15.31
C LEU A 122 13.53 3.50 -16.72
N GLY A 123 12.76 2.63 -17.34
CA GLY A 123 12.10 2.91 -18.60
C GLY A 123 10.90 3.87 -18.42
N MET A 124 9.96 3.83 -19.36
CA MET A 124 8.74 4.66 -19.28
C MET A 124 7.86 4.28 -18.08
N GLU A 125 7.94 3.06 -17.58
CA GLU A 125 7.30 2.63 -16.34
C GLU A 125 7.74 3.49 -15.13
N GLY A 126 8.98 3.94 -15.09
CA GLY A 126 9.48 4.87 -14.07
C GLY A 126 8.79 6.24 -14.08
N GLU A 127 8.15 6.61 -15.19
CA GLU A 127 7.34 7.84 -15.24
C GLU A 127 6.07 7.71 -14.39
N LEU A 128 5.55 6.49 -14.18
CA LEU A 128 4.39 6.23 -13.33
C LEU A 128 4.70 6.51 -11.85
N THR A 129 5.95 6.36 -11.43
CA THR A 129 6.36 6.62 -10.04
C THR A 129 6.44 8.10 -9.67
N LYS A 130 6.45 9.00 -10.66
CA LYS A 130 6.50 10.47 -10.46
C LYS A 130 5.14 11.05 -10.11
N THR A 131 4.53 10.53 -9.03
CA THR A 131 3.14 10.81 -8.66
C THR A 131 2.83 12.28 -8.43
N ASP A 132 3.76 13.06 -7.86
CA ASP A 132 3.60 14.52 -7.65
C ASP A 132 3.51 15.28 -8.95
N ARG A 133 4.44 15.01 -9.87
CA ARG A 133 4.45 15.65 -11.19
C ARG A 133 3.18 15.30 -11.96
N ASN A 134 2.86 14.00 -12.00
CA ASN A 134 1.71 13.48 -12.72
C ASN A 134 0.39 14.05 -12.15
N GLY A 135 0.27 14.08 -10.82
CA GLY A 135 -0.88 14.66 -10.13
C GLY A 135 -1.05 16.15 -10.37
N LYS A 136 0.04 16.92 -10.26
CA LYS A 136 0.03 18.37 -10.54
C LYS A 136 -0.40 18.67 -11.98
N LEU A 137 0.16 17.97 -12.97
CA LEU A 137 -0.16 18.15 -14.38
C LEU A 137 -1.60 17.73 -14.69
N ALA A 138 -2.01 16.55 -14.23
CA ALA A 138 -3.35 16.05 -14.49
C ALA A 138 -4.45 16.88 -13.80
N ALA A 139 -4.18 17.48 -12.64
CA ALA A 139 -5.13 18.36 -11.97
C ALA A 139 -5.44 19.67 -12.72
N ILE A 140 -4.63 20.06 -13.72
CA ILE A 140 -4.90 21.22 -14.58
C ILE A 140 -6.05 20.92 -15.55
N ALA A 141 -6.04 19.70 -16.15
CA ALA A 141 -7.07 19.28 -17.11
C ALA A 141 -7.45 17.81 -16.83
N PRO A 142 -8.12 17.53 -15.69
CA PRO A 142 -8.39 16.16 -15.25
C PRO A 142 -9.30 15.41 -16.22
N TRP A 143 -10.23 16.10 -16.87
CA TRP A 143 -11.09 15.52 -17.89
C TRP A 143 -10.29 14.93 -19.06
N LEU A 144 -9.21 15.61 -19.49
CA LEU A 144 -8.34 15.13 -20.57
C LEU A 144 -7.49 13.94 -20.11
N ALA A 145 -6.88 14.02 -18.91
CA ALA A 145 -6.10 12.93 -18.34
C ALA A 145 -6.96 11.68 -18.13
N ASN A 146 -8.16 11.85 -17.60
CA ASN A 146 -9.11 10.76 -17.37
C ASN A 146 -9.64 10.16 -18.68
N TRP A 147 -9.95 10.99 -19.67
CA TRP A 147 -10.32 10.52 -21.01
C TRP A 147 -9.19 9.73 -21.65
N ALA A 148 -7.96 10.24 -21.60
CA ALA A 148 -6.80 9.56 -22.18
C ALA A 148 -6.47 8.23 -21.49
N SER A 149 -6.76 8.10 -20.20
CA SER A 149 -6.52 6.88 -19.41
C SER A 149 -7.75 5.95 -19.35
N GLU A 150 -8.88 6.31 -19.98
CA GLU A 150 -10.09 5.48 -19.96
C GLU A 150 -9.88 4.16 -20.69
N ARG A 151 -10.22 3.04 -20.04
CA ARG A 151 -10.04 1.67 -20.56
C ARG A 151 -10.74 1.45 -21.89
N SER A 152 -11.90 2.07 -22.08
CA SER A 152 -12.69 1.99 -23.33
C SER A 152 -12.14 2.87 -24.46
N ASN A 153 -11.11 3.70 -24.23
CA ASN A 153 -10.57 4.59 -25.26
C ASN A 153 -9.66 3.83 -26.23
N GLY A 154 -10.22 3.46 -27.37
CA GLY A 154 -9.53 2.73 -28.42
C GLY A 154 -8.38 3.46 -29.11
N LEU A 155 -8.23 4.79 -28.91
CA LEU A 155 -7.16 5.59 -29.50
C LEU A 155 -5.95 5.71 -28.57
N THR A 156 -6.18 6.10 -27.32
CA THR A 156 -5.09 6.42 -26.39
C THR A 156 -4.58 5.23 -25.62
N ARG A 157 -5.41 4.23 -25.33
CA ARG A 157 -4.99 3.04 -24.56
C ARG A 157 -3.95 2.18 -25.29
N PRO A 158 -4.09 1.89 -26.61
CA PRO A 158 -3.03 1.19 -27.35
C PRO A 158 -1.70 1.96 -27.38
N LEU A 159 -1.76 3.31 -27.41
CA LEU A 159 -0.57 4.16 -27.36
C LEU A 159 0.08 4.10 -25.97
N LEU A 160 -0.71 4.21 -24.90
CA LEU A 160 -0.24 4.07 -23.51
C LEU A 160 0.41 2.70 -23.27
N GLU A 161 -0.19 1.63 -23.79
CA GLU A 161 0.39 0.29 -23.70
C GLU A 161 1.73 0.20 -24.42
N ARG A 162 1.85 0.81 -25.59
CA ARG A 162 3.10 0.78 -26.38
C ARG A 162 4.21 1.62 -25.75
N VAL A 163 3.88 2.81 -25.23
CA VAL A 163 4.85 3.81 -24.75
C VAL A 163 5.15 3.59 -23.27
N ALA A 164 4.14 3.56 -22.41
CA ALA A 164 4.28 3.47 -20.97
C ALA A 164 4.19 2.04 -20.43
N LYS A 165 4.05 1.04 -21.29
CA LYS A 165 3.89 -0.37 -20.92
C LYS A 165 2.69 -0.66 -20.01
N VAL A 166 1.73 0.23 -19.91
CA VAL A 166 0.50 0.00 -19.14
C VAL A 166 -0.43 -0.90 -19.92
N ASP A 167 -0.88 -2.00 -19.33
CA ASP A 167 -1.83 -2.92 -19.97
C ASP A 167 -3.12 -2.19 -20.31
N ARG A 168 -3.63 -2.41 -21.55
CA ARG A 168 -4.84 -1.71 -22.03
C ARG A 168 -6.10 -2.02 -21.24
N GLN A 169 -6.15 -3.15 -20.56
CA GLN A 169 -7.29 -3.58 -19.75
C GLN A 169 -7.18 -3.15 -18.27
N ALA A 170 -6.01 -2.71 -17.82
CA ALA A 170 -5.83 -2.26 -16.44
C ALA A 170 -6.55 -0.93 -16.19
N ASP A 171 -7.32 -0.82 -15.12
CA ASP A 171 -7.87 0.46 -14.66
C ASP A 171 -6.77 1.33 -14.05
N LEU A 172 -6.80 2.60 -14.41
CA LEU A 172 -5.90 3.60 -13.84
C LEU A 172 -6.67 4.54 -12.93
N PRO A 173 -6.04 5.03 -11.86
CA PRO A 173 -6.66 6.01 -10.96
C PRO A 173 -7.11 7.24 -11.73
N LYS A 174 -8.32 7.73 -11.45
CA LYS A 174 -8.82 8.99 -12.01
C LYS A 174 -8.24 10.18 -11.26
N TYR A 175 -8.07 11.30 -11.94
CA TYR A 175 -7.59 12.53 -11.36
C TYR A 175 -8.74 13.50 -11.10
N HIS A 176 -8.61 14.31 -10.03
CA HIS A 176 -9.58 15.33 -9.64
C HIS A 176 -9.03 16.75 -9.88
N GLY A 177 -9.89 17.66 -10.39
CA GLY A 177 -9.51 19.05 -10.66
C GLY A 177 -9.33 19.90 -9.40
N LYS A 178 -9.86 19.45 -8.27
CA LYS A 178 -9.71 20.10 -6.97
C LYS A 178 -9.01 19.16 -6.00
N PRO A 179 -7.66 19.24 -5.90
CA PRO A 179 -6.89 18.44 -4.96
C PRO A 179 -7.39 18.58 -3.52
N PHE A 180 -7.19 17.55 -2.69
CA PHE A 180 -7.68 17.53 -1.31
C PHE A 180 -7.17 18.71 -0.48
N ILE A 181 -5.89 19.10 -0.58
CA ILE A 181 -5.34 20.27 0.11
C ILE A 181 -6.07 21.59 -0.25
N LYS A 182 -6.64 21.69 -1.45
CA LYS A 182 -7.46 22.85 -1.84
C LYS A 182 -8.88 22.78 -1.27
N GLN A 183 -9.42 21.56 -1.10
CA GLN A 183 -10.72 21.34 -0.47
C GLN A 183 -10.66 21.60 1.03
N ALA A 184 -9.52 21.27 1.65
CA ALA A 184 -9.30 21.37 3.08
C ALA A 184 -8.94 22.77 3.61
N ARG A 185 -8.97 23.81 2.78
CA ARG A 185 -8.60 25.19 3.19
C ARG A 185 -9.48 25.78 4.29
N ASN A 186 -10.75 25.41 4.31
CA ASN A 186 -11.65 25.85 5.37
C ASN A 186 -11.61 24.83 6.50
N PRO A 187 -11.48 25.25 7.77
CA PRO A 187 -11.53 24.34 8.89
C PRO A 187 -12.92 23.67 8.99
N GLU A 188 -12.96 22.44 9.48
CA GLU A 188 -14.21 21.79 9.87
C GLU A 188 -14.68 22.35 11.22
N THR A 189 -15.98 22.33 11.44
CA THR A 189 -16.54 22.67 12.76
C THR A 189 -16.33 21.48 13.70
N VAL A 190 -15.45 21.66 14.68
CA VAL A 190 -15.11 20.61 15.65
C VAL A 190 -16.18 20.50 16.72
N ASN A 191 -16.65 19.30 17.01
CA ASN A 191 -17.57 18.99 18.10
C ASN A 191 -16.86 19.07 19.45
N SER A 192 -16.94 20.21 20.11
CA SER A 192 -16.28 20.45 21.40
C SER A 192 -16.88 19.63 22.56
N ALA A 193 -18.03 19.00 22.38
CA ALA A 193 -18.68 18.15 23.36
C ALA A 193 -18.31 16.64 23.18
N ALA A 194 -17.62 16.29 22.10
CA ALA A 194 -17.23 14.91 21.85
C ALA A 194 -16.14 14.43 22.84
N PRO A 195 -16.03 13.12 23.10
CA PRO A 195 -15.07 12.58 24.06
C PRO A 195 -13.62 12.91 23.76
N ALA A 196 -13.22 12.96 22.50
CA ALA A 196 -11.84 13.28 22.10
C ALA A 196 -11.58 14.79 21.88
N ALA A 197 -12.45 15.68 22.43
CA ALA A 197 -12.23 17.11 22.33
C ALA A 197 -10.90 17.53 22.95
N GLY A 198 -10.12 18.30 22.19
CA GLY A 198 -8.77 18.72 22.57
C GLY A 198 -7.65 17.93 21.89
N ARG A 199 -7.93 16.78 21.26
CA ARG A 199 -6.95 16.14 20.38
C ARG A 199 -6.71 16.97 19.13
N LYS A 200 -5.49 16.86 18.60
CA LYS A 200 -5.05 17.55 17.40
C LYS A 200 -4.33 16.60 16.46
N ALA A 201 -4.65 16.64 15.17
CA ALA A 201 -4.00 15.81 14.18
C ALA A 201 -3.62 16.62 12.92
N VAL A 202 -2.41 16.43 12.43
CA VAL A 202 -2.02 16.88 11.09
C VAL A 202 -2.18 15.71 10.11
N LEU A 203 -3.06 15.87 9.13
CA LEU A 203 -3.34 14.87 8.12
C LEU A 203 -2.32 15.01 6.99
N TYR A 204 -1.48 14.00 6.82
CA TYR A 204 -0.63 13.88 5.65
C TYR A 204 -1.47 13.37 4.48
N ALA A 205 -1.79 14.27 3.55
CA ALA A 205 -2.81 14.04 2.52
C ALA A 205 -2.49 12.90 1.54
N THR A 206 -1.25 12.47 1.44
CA THR A 206 -0.72 11.49 0.47
C THR A 206 -0.93 11.91 -1.00
N CYS A 207 -0.14 11.40 -1.93
CA CYS A 207 -0.31 11.74 -3.36
C CYS A 207 -1.66 11.23 -3.88
N PHE A 208 -2.05 10.02 -3.47
CA PHE A 208 -3.28 9.39 -3.93
C PHE A 208 -4.53 10.16 -3.46
N VAL A 209 -4.64 10.43 -2.17
CA VAL A 209 -5.79 11.17 -1.63
C VAL A 209 -5.82 12.59 -2.15
N ASN A 210 -4.64 13.23 -2.31
CA ASN A 210 -4.60 14.60 -2.80
C ASN A 210 -5.09 14.73 -4.25
N TYR A 211 -4.70 13.83 -5.14
CA TYR A 211 -4.93 13.97 -6.58
C TYR A 211 -5.97 13.01 -7.17
N ASN A 212 -6.14 11.82 -6.58
CA ASN A 212 -6.95 10.76 -7.17
C ASN A 212 -8.25 10.46 -6.41
N ASN A 213 -8.24 10.49 -5.07
CA ASN A 213 -9.46 10.28 -4.29
C ASN A 213 -9.55 11.22 -3.08
N PRO A 214 -9.89 12.51 -3.30
CA PRO A 214 -10.05 13.49 -2.23
C PRO A 214 -11.13 13.14 -1.20
N ASP A 215 -12.11 12.31 -1.57
CA ASP A 215 -13.23 11.94 -0.71
C ASP A 215 -12.78 11.21 0.57
N ILE A 216 -11.70 10.43 0.49
CA ILE A 216 -11.07 9.81 1.67
C ILE A 216 -10.65 10.88 2.69
N GLY A 217 -10.00 11.94 2.21
CA GLY A 217 -9.55 13.04 3.06
C GLY A 217 -10.71 13.83 3.65
N VAL A 218 -11.74 14.10 2.85
CA VAL A 218 -12.97 14.76 3.31
C VAL A 218 -13.68 13.93 4.37
N ALA A 219 -13.87 12.63 4.12
CA ALA A 219 -14.46 11.71 5.08
C ALA A 219 -13.67 11.68 6.39
N THR A 220 -12.34 11.59 6.30
CA THR A 220 -11.45 11.61 7.47
C THR A 220 -11.65 12.87 8.29
N ARG A 221 -11.59 14.05 7.67
CA ARG A 221 -11.76 15.33 8.40
C ARG A 221 -13.10 15.42 9.10
N ARG A 222 -14.18 15.02 8.43
CA ARG A 222 -15.53 15.03 9.01
C ARG A 222 -15.65 14.08 10.19
N VAL A 223 -15.11 12.85 10.07
CA VAL A 223 -15.09 11.88 11.18
C VAL A 223 -14.27 12.43 12.36
N MET A 224 -13.09 13.00 12.10
CA MET A 224 -12.25 13.58 13.14
C MET A 224 -12.96 14.75 13.84
N ALA A 225 -13.48 15.70 13.10
CA ALA A 225 -14.20 16.86 13.63
C ALA A 225 -15.45 16.45 14.43
N HIS A 226 -16.22 15.46 13.96
CA HIS A 226 -17.37 14.91 14.67
C HIS A 226 -16.97 14.30 16.01
N ASN A 227 -15.81 13.67 16.08
CA ASN A 227 -15.26 13.09 17.31
C ASN A 227 -14.43 14.06 18.16
N GLY A 228 -14.39 15.36 17.84
CA GLY A 228 -13.75 16.39 18.65
C GLY A 228 -12.29 16.67 18.33
N VAL A 229 -11.74 16.08 17.27
CA VAL A 229 -10.34 16.25 16.88
C VAL A 229 -10.18 17.44 15.94
N GLU A 230 -9.33 18.40 16.33
CA GLU A 230 -8.88 19.48 15.45
C GLU A 230 -7.94 18.94 14.37
N THR A 231 -8.17 19.27 13.10
CA THR A 231 -7.36 18.76 12.01
C THR A 231 -6.78 19.86 11.13
N GLU A 232 -5.49 19.74 10.83
CA GLU A 232 -4.80 20.47 9.79
C GLU A 232 -4.40 19.52 8.66
N VAL A 233 -4.14 20.02 7.46
CA VAL A 233 -3.81 19.18 6.29
C VAL A 233 -2.55 19.69 5.62
N VAL A 234 -1.58 18.80 5.46
CA VAL A 234 -0.32 19.11 4.79
C VAL A 234 -0.02 18.10 3.67
N TYR A 235 0.65 18.58 2.65
CA TYR A 235 1.20 17.75 1.58
C TYR A 235 2.43 18.40 0.97
N PRO A 236 3.61 18.23 1.56
CA PRO A 236 4.87 18.76 1.00
C PRO A 236 5.20 18.06 -0.33
N ARG A 237 5.21 16.73 -0.33
CA ARG A 237 5.47 15.87 -1.49
C ARG A 237 5.05 14.42 -1.22
N CYS A 238 5.29 13.51 -2.17
CA CYS A 238 5.07 12.06 -2.02
C CYS A 238 6.01 11.45 -0.96
N CYS A 239 5.52 10.49 -0.16
CA CYS A 239 6.29 9.77 0.86
C CYS A 239 7.47 8.95 0.32
N GLY A 240 7.51 8.72 -0.99
CA GLY A 240 8.60 7.99 -1.64
C GLY A 240 8.33 6.50 -1.90
N MET A 241 7.20 5.92 -1.50
CA MET A 241 6.92 4.49 -1.71
C MET A 241 7.11 4.04 -3.17
N PRO A 242 6.59 4.75 -4.21
CA PRO A 242 6.80 4.32 -5.59
C PRO A 242 8.27 4.34 -6.03
N GLN A 243 9.07 5.27 -5.48
CA GLN A 243 10.51 5.36 -5.72
C GLN A 243 11.26 4.28 -4.96
N PHE A 244 10.84 3.99 -3.72
CA PHE A 244 11.37 2.92 -2.88
C PHE A 244 11.24 1.56 -3.58
N GLU A 245 10.04 1.24 -4.08
CA GLU A 245 9.79 0.02 -4.85
C GLU A 245 10.70 -0.12 -6.07
N GLN A 246 11.23 0.98 -6.62
CA GLN A 246 12.15 0.98 -7.77
C GLN A 246 13.63 1.05 -7.38
N GLY A 247 13.97 1.04 -6.10
CA GLY A 247 15.35 1.11 -5.63
C GLY A 247 15.95 2.51 -5.62
N GLU A 248 15.17 3.59 -5.75
CA GLU A 248 15.67 4.98 -5.70
C GLU A 248 15.82 5.46 -4.23
N VAL A 249 16.54 4.69 -3.42
CA VAL A 249 16.64 4.86 -1.96
C VAL A 249 17.19 6.24 -1.53
N GLU A 250 18.15 6.80 -2.25
CA GLU A 250 18.69 8.14 -1.97
C GLU A 250 17.60 9.22 -2.09
N LYS A 251 16.81 9.18 -3.18
CA LYS A 251 15.70 10.13 -3.38
C LYS A 251 14.64 10.00 -2.32
N VAL A 252 14.42 8.77 -1.83
CA VAL A 252 13.47 8.52 -0.74
C VAL A 252 13.99 9.09 0.57
N ALA A 253 15.27 8.93 0.88
CA ALA A 253 15.91 9.52 2.06
C ALA A 253 15.84 11.05 2.05
N GLU A 254 16.08 11.70 0.89
CA GLU A 254 15.90 13.15 0.72
C GLU A 254 14.45 13.58 0.96
N ALA A 255 13.49 12.86 0.36
CA ALA A 255 12.08 13.14 0.53
C ALA A 255 11.63 13.00 1.99
N ALA A 256 12.12 11.97 2.69
CA ALA A 256 11.84 11.73 4.09
C ALA A 256 12.30 12.89 4.97
N ARG A 257 13.53 13.39 4.78
CA ARG A 257 14.04 14.56 5.53
C ARG A 257 13.23 15.83 5.29
N GLU A 258 12.86 16.10 4.03
CA GLU A 258 12.05 17.27 3.68
C GLU A 258 10.68 17.21 4.36
N ILE A 259 9.97 16.08 4.26
CA ILE A 259 8.66 15.90 4.86
C ILE A 259 8.73 15.93 6.39
N ALA A 260 9.71 15.24 6.97
CA ALA A 260 9.89 15.22 8.41
C ALA A 260 10.22 16.61 8.98
N GLY A 261 11.00 17.41 8.24
CA GLY A 261 11.29 18.80 8.59
C GLY A 261 10.05 19.70 8.64
N GLU A 262 9.02 19.42 7.84
CA GLU A 262 7.73 20.11 7.93
C GLU A 262 6.86 19.56 9.08
N LEU A 263 6.80 18.23 9.21
CA LEU A 263 5.93 17.59 10.20
C LEU A 263 6.39 17.82 11.65
N ILE A 264 7.69 17.96 11.89
CA ILE A 264 8.21 18.14 13.24
C ILE A 264 7.64 19.39 13.93
N GLY A 265 7.42 20.48 13.19
CA GLY A 265 6.81 21.68 13.71
C GLY A 265 5.35 21.51 14.15
N TRP A 266 4.63 20.54 13.57
CA TRP A 266 3.29 20.17 14.01
C TRP A 266 3.34 19.32 15.28
N ILE A 267 4.24 18.35 15.33
CA ILE A 267 4.45 17.48 16.50
C ILE A 267 4.81 18.34 17.72
N GLU A 268 5.67 19.35 17.57
CA GLU A 268 6.05 20.27 18.65
C GLU A 268 4.89 21.12 19.16
N ARG A 269 3.85 21.31 18.36
CA ARG A 269 2.60 21.98 18.77
C ARG A 269 1.54 21.01 19.31
N GLY A 270 1.90 19.73 19.52
CA GLY A 270 1.04 18.69 20.11
C GLY A 270 0.08 18.03 19.10
N TYR A 271 0.39 18.05 17.80
CA TYR A 271 -0.37 17.33 16.79
C TYR A 271 0.19 15.92 16.58
N ASP A 272 -0.69 14.93 16.53
CA ASP A 272 -0.37 13.61 15.99
C ASP A 272 -0.31 13.69 14.46
N VAL A 273 0.51 12.85 13.82
CA VAL A 273 0.57 12.73 12.36
C VAL A 273 -0.33 11.58 11.91
N VAL A 274 -1.25 11.84 10.99
CA VAL A 274 -2.15 10.80 10.46
C VAL A 274 -1.97 10.66 8.96
N ALA A 275 -1.45 9.53 8.52
CA ALA A 275 -1.30 9.20 7.11
C ALA A 275 -2.59 8.57 6.55
N LEU A 276 -3.07 9.09 5.42
CA LEU A 276 -4.37 8.71 4.84
C LEU A 276 -4.33 7.47 3.94
N THR A 277 -3.17 6.84 3.79
CA THR A 277 -3.02 5.55 3.10
C THR A 277 -1.96 4.70 3.80
N PRO A 278 -2.15 3.36 3.86
CA PRO A 278 -1.26 2.48 4.62
C PRO A 278 0.17 2.44 4.07
N SER A 279 0.37 2.63 2.76
CA SER A 279 1.72 2.69 2.18
C SER A 279 2.52 3.88 2.71
N CYS A 280 1.88 5.04 2.87
CA CYS A 280 2.55 6.22 3.43
C CYS A 280 2.78 6.07 4.93
N ALA A 281 1.83 5.48 5.67
CA ALA A 281 2.01 5.18 7.09
C ALA A 281 3.18 4.19 7.29
N LEU A 282 3.28 3.13 6.48
CA LEU A 282 4.40 2.18 6.52
C LEU A 282 5.75 2.89 6.28
N MET A 283 5.82 3.75 5.25
CA MET A 283 7.04 4.53 4.97
C MET A 283 7.46 5.37 6.18
N MET A 284 6.55 6.15 6.75
CA MET A 284 6.84 7.06 7.85
C MET A 284 7.17 6.32 9.15
N LYS A 285 6.47 5.23 9.46
CA LYS A 285 6.62 4.48 10.71
C LYS A 285 7.84 3.55 10.71
N PHE A 286 8.18 2.96 9.57
CA PHE A 286 9.16 1.87 9.51
C PHE A 286 10.27 2.10 8.49
N GLU A 287 9.96 2.39 7.21
CA GLU A 287 10.99 2.42 6.17
C GLU A 287 11.93 3.64 6.29
N TRP A 288 11.39 4.82 6.63
CA TRP A 288 12.24 5.99 6.85
C TRP A 288 13.23 5.84 8.00
N PRO A 289 12.85 5.32 9.18
CA PRO A 289 13.81 4.99 10.24
C PRO A 289 14.88 3.98 9.83
N LEU A 290 14.53 3.02 8.95
CA LEU A 290 15.51 2.05 8.45
C LEU A 290 16.47 2.67 7.43
N LEU A 291 16.02 3.64 6.62
CA LEU A 291 16.87 4.40 5.70
C LEU A 291 17.75 5.44 6.42
N LEU A 292 17.26 6.00 7.52
CA LEU A 292 17.86 7.13 8.24
C LEU A 292 17.89 6.85 9.76
N PRO A 293 18.60 5.78 10.19
CA PRO A 293 18.50 5.29 11.57
C PRO A 293 19.09 6.25 12.62
N GLU A 294 19.95 7.18 12.21
CA GLU A 294 20.56 8.16 13.12
C GLU A 294 19.83 9.51 13.14
N ASP A 295 18.78 9.69 12.32
CA ASP A 295 18.06 10.96 12.22
C ASP A 295 16.94 11.04 13.28
N GLU A 296 17.17 11.86 14.31
CA GLU A 296 16.23 12.01 15.43
C GLU A 296 14.89 12.65 15.00
N THR A 297 14.88 13.49 13.96
CA THR A 297 13.64 14.05 13.42
C THR A 297 12.78 12.96 12.81
N ILE A 298 13.40 12.07 12.03
CA ILE A 298 12.73 10.90 11.45
C ILE A 298 12.16 9.98 12.54
N LYS A 299 12.93 9.69 13.59
CA LYS A 299 12.46 8.87 14.73
C LYS A 299 11.24 9.49 15.41
N ARG A 300 11.27 10.80 15.68
CA ARG A 300 10.14 11.52 16.30
C ARG A 300 8.90 11.50 15.41
N VAL A 301 9.06 11.72 14.10
CA VAL A 301 7.95 11.63 13.15
C VAL A 301 7.40 10.21 13.09
N SER A 302 8.24 9.19 13.04
CA SER A 302 7.83 7.78 13.06
C SER A 302 6.95 7.47 14.29
N GLN A 303 7.38 7.90 15.48
CA GLN A 303 6.67 7.66 16.73
C GLN A 303 5.33 8.40 16.84
N ALA A 304 5.21 9.56 16.19
CA ALA A 304 3.99 10.37 16.17
C ALA A 304 3.02 10.01 15.03
N THR A 305 3.40 9.07 14.16
CA THR A 305 2.63 8.73 12.97
C THR A 305 1.67 7.57 13.23
N PHE A 306 0.42 7.78 12.80
CA PHE A 306 -0.64 6.79 12.79
C PHE A 306 -1.14 6.53 11.36
N ASP A 307 -1.60 5.32 11.09
CA ASP A 307 -2.54 5.07 10.00
C ASP A 307 -3.91 5.64 10.36
N VAL A 308 -4.69 6.09 9.39
CA VAL A 308 -6.01 6.70 9.65
C VAL A 308 -6.96 5.75 10.40
N THR A 309 -6.94 4.46 10.09
CA THR A 309 -7.80 3.47 10.76
C THR A 309 -7.31 3.17 12.17
N GLU A 310 -5.99 3.16 12.36
CA GLU A 310 -5.34 3.05 13.67
C GLU A 310 -5.72 4.22 14.57
N TYR A 311 -5.69 5.44 14.04
CA TYR A 311 -6.01 6.65 14.82
C TYR A 311 -7.46 6.69 15.31
N VAL A 312 -8.42 6.29 14.46
CA VAL A 312 -9.83 6.19 14.88
C VAL A 312 -10.02 5.15 15.98
N VAL A 313 -9.35 4.00 15.86
CA VAL A 313 -9.40 2.96 16.91
C VAL A 313 -8.73 3.42 18.19
N ASP A 314 -7.64 4.18 18.10
CA ASP A 314 -6.97 4.76 19.25
C ASP A 314 -7.89 5.73 20.01
N ILE A 315 -8.59 6.62 19.31
CA ILE A 315 -9.62 7.49 19.90
C ILE A 315 -10.70 6.66 20.59
N ALA A 316 -11.25 5.65 19.91
CA ALA A 316 -12.31 4.82 20.45
C ALA A 316 -11.91 4.09 21.74
N ASN A 317 -10.64 3.68 21.84
CA ASN A 317 -10.14 2.93 22.99
C ASN A 317 -9.76 3.84 24.17
N LYS A 318 -9.30 5.08 23.91
CA LYS A 318 -8.79 5.98 24.96
C LYS A 318 -9.85 6.93 25.51
N GLU A 319 -10.61 7.56 24.62
CA GLU A 319 -11.59 8.58 24.99
C GLU A 319 -13.04 8.11 24.73
N GLY A 320 -13.23 7.20 23.79
CA GLY A 320 -14.54 6.86 23.26
C GLY A 320 -14.90 7.68 22.02
N LEU A 321 -15.95 7.29 21.34
CA LEU A 321 -16.46 7.96 20.14
C LEU A 321 -17.68 8.82 20.45
N ALA A 322 -17.89 9.85 19.64
CA ALA A 322 -19.15 10.60 19.66
C ALA A 322 -20.33 9.68 19.28
N GLU A 323 -21.49 9.98 19.81
CA GLU A 323 -22.73 9.27 19.47
C GLU A 323 -23.14 9.51 18.01
N GLY A 324 -24.01 8.65 17.47
CA GLY A 324 -24.63 8.83 16.15
C GLY A 324 -24.26 7.79 15.10
N LEU A 325 -23.40 6.81 15.41
CA LEU A 325 -23.15 5.69 14.47
C LEU A 325 -24.43 4.90 14.24
N GLN A 326 -24.78 4.71 12.96
CA GLN A 326 -25.93 3.95 12.50
C GLN A 326 -25.47 2.68 11.76
N PRO A 327 -26.28 1.61 11.73
CA PRO A 327 -25.99 0.42 10.94
C PRO A 327 -25.75 0.73 9.47
N LEU A 328 -24.85 -0.05 8.84
CA LEU A 328 -24.66 -0.06 7.39
C LEU A 328 -25.42 -1.23 6.78
N ASP A 329 -26.40 -0.92 5.93
CA ASP A 329 -27.19 -1.93 5.25
C ASP A 329 -26.38 -2.69 4.18
N GLY A 330 -26.46 -4.03 4.17
CA GLY A 330 -25.99 -4.90 3.09
C GLY A 330 -24.57 -5.43 3.20
N GLY A 331 -23.91 -5.27 4.34
CA GLY A 331 -22.60 -5.88 4.64
C GLY A 331 -21.41 -5.32 3.88
N VAL A 332 -20.20 -5.61 4.39
CA VAL A 332 -18.91 -5.11 3.88
C VAL A 332 -17.95 -6.26 3.65
N ALA A 333 -17.49 -6.45 2.41
CA ALA A 333 -16.31 -7.26 2.09
C ALA A 333 -15.06 -6.39 2.27
N LEU A 334 -14.35 -6.60 3.38
CA LEU A 334 -13.23 -5.75 3.82
C LEU A 334 -11.88 -6.41 3.52
N HIS A 335 -11.18 -5.89 2.53
CA HIS A 335 -9.81 -6.27 2.23
C HIS A 335 -8.83 -5.54 3.15
N ILE A 336 -7.99 -6.31 3.83
CA ILE A 336 -6.91 -5.79 4.67
C ILE A 336 -5.65 -5.66 3.81
N ALA A 337 -5.22 -4.43 3.57
CA ALA A 337 -4.11 -4.13 2.68
C ALA A 337 -2.77 -4.67 3.23
N CYS A 338 -1.85 -5.09 2.32
CA CYS A 338 -0.55 -5.61 2.72
C CYS A 338 0.25 -4.60 3.56
N HIS A 339 0.33 -3.34 3.14
CA HIS A 339 1.05 -2.31 3.89
C HIS A 339 0.36 -1.88 5.20
N ALA A 340 -0.92 -2.17 5.41
CA ALA A 340 -1.55 -2.06 6.72
C ALA A 340 -1.10 -3.20 7.64
N ARG A 341 -1.04 -4.42 7.11
CA ARG A 341 -0.56 -5.59 7.84
C ARG A 341 0.94 -5.51 8.16
N ALA A 342 1.73 -4.96 7.23
CA ALA A 342 3.17 -4.74 7.41
C ALA A 342 3.50 -3.78 8.56
N GLN A 343 2.57 -2.88 8.93
CA GLN A 343 2.74 -2.01 10.09
C GLN A 343 2.63 -2.72 11.45
N ASN A 344 2.32 -4.01 11.47
CA ASN A 344 2.14 -4.81 12.70
C ASN A 344 1.20 -4.19 13.74
N MET A 345 0.22 -3.39 13.30
CA MET A 345 -0.73 -2.67 14.15
C MET A 345 -2.02 -3.47 14.43
N GLY A 346 -2.12 -4.71 13.96
CA GLY A 346 -3.34 -5.50 13.96
C GLY A 346 -4.29 -5.13 12.81
N ASN A 347 -5.53 -5.60 12.86
CA ASN A 347 -6.51 -5.36 11.80
C ASN A 347 -7.37 -4.12 12.11
N LYS A 348 -6.76 -2.94 12.13
CA LYS A 348 -7.40 -1.69 12.57
C LYS A 348 -8.62 -1.30 11.76
N ALA A 349 -8.61 -1.50 10.45
CA ALA A 349 -9.81 -1.28 9.64
C ALA A 349 -10.99 -2.17 10.08
N ARG A 350 -10.73 -3.44 10.42
CA ARG A 350 -11.77 -4.31 10.94
C ARG A 350 -12.23 -3.91 12.34
N GLU A 351 -11.30 -3.53 13.21
CA GLU A 351 -11.62 -3.02 14.55
C GLU A 351 -12.50 -1.77 14.44
N MET A 352 -12.11 -0.79 13.62
CA MET A 352 -12.89 0.42 13.35
C MET A 352 -14.29 0.09 12.81
N MET A 353 -14.40 -0.76 11.79
CA MET A 353 -15.68 -1.10 11.20
C MET A 353 -16.60 -1.88 12.16
N LYS A 354 -16.07 -2.61 13.13
CA LYS A 354 -16.84 -3.28 14.18
C LYS A 354 -17.46 -2.32 15.20
N LEU A 355 -17.04 -1.07 15.25
CA LEU A 355 -17.68 -0.04 16.07
C LEU A 355 -19.01 0.42 15.47
N VAL A 356 -19.23 0.17 14.17
CA VAL A 356 -20.52 0.41 13.51
C VAL A 356 -21.52 -0.63 13.99
N PRO A 357 -22.70 -0.22 14.52
CA PRO A 357 -23.71 -1.14 15.00
C PRO A 357 -24.14 -2.15 13.91
N GLU A 358 -24.34 -3.39 14.30
CA GLU A 358 -24.83 -4.48 13.44
C GLU A 358 -24.02 -4.70 12.15
N ALA A 359 -22.78 -4.22 12.09
CA ALA A 359 -21.96 -4.31 10.87
C ALA A 359 -21.62 -5.77 10.55
N GLU A 360 -22.09 -6.24 9.40
CA GLU A 360 -21.69 -7.52 8.83
C GLU A 360 -20.39 -7.36 8.03
N ILE A 361 -19.28 -7.95 8.53
CA ILE A 361 -17.96 -7.76 7.96
C ILE A 361 -17.37 -9.09 7.54
N LYS A 362 -17.16 -9.29 6.25
CA LYS A 362 -16.34 -10.36 5.69
C LYS A 362 -14.91 -9.88 5.49
N GLN A 363 -14.00 -10.27 6.40
CA GLN A 363 -12.59 -9.93 6.29
C GLN A 363 -11.88 -10.76 5.23
N LEU A 364 -11.05 -10.12 4.42
CA LEU A 364 -10.29 -10.69 3.30
C LEU A 364 -8.79 -10.40 3.49
N PRO A 365 -8.03 -11.26 4.22
CA PRO A 365 -6.64 -10.98 4.57
C PRO A 365 -5.62 -11.51 3.53
N ARG A 366 -6.03 -11.73 2.29
CA ARG A 366 -5.19 -12.23 1.20
C ARG A 366 -4.71 -11.11 0.30
N CYS A 367 -3.69 -11.38 -0.52
CA CYS A 367 -3.19 -10.44 -1.51
C CYS A 367 -4.25 -10.12 -2.57
N SER A 368 -4.44 -8.84 -2.87
CA SER A 368 -5.29 -8.39 -3.99
C SER A 368 -4.65 -8.57 -5.36
N GLY A 369 -3.34 -8.84 -5.42
CA GLY A 369 -2.56 -8.93 -6.65
C GLY A 369 -2.11 -7.58 -7.23
N HIS A 370 -2.53 -6.44 -6.65
CA HIS A 370 -2.29 -5.12 -7.25
C HIS A 370 -0.80 -4.77 -7.43
N GLY A 371 0.02 -4.92 -6.37
CA GLY A 371 1.48 -4.71 -6.43
C GLY A 371 1.94 -3.34 -6.94
N GLY A 372 1.30 -2.24 -6.54
CA GLY A 372 1.70 -0.89 -6.95
C GLY A 372 1.62 -0.67 -8.47
N SER A 373 2.67 -0.10 -9.07
CA SER A 373 2.75 0.07 -10.53
C SER A 373 2.94 -1.25 -11.27
N TRP A 374 3.48 -2.28 -10.63
CA TRP A 374 3.76 -3.58 -11.23
C TRP A 374 2.52 -4.25 -11.81
N GLY A 375 1.40 -4.26 -11.07
CA GLY A 375 0.18 -4.96 -11.46
C GLY A 375 -0.62 -4.31 -12.59
N VAL A 376 -0.27 -3.10 -13.02
CA VAL A 376 -0.91 -2.45 -14.18
C VAL A 376 -0.08 -2.55 -15.46
N LEU A 377 1.15 -3.08 -15.37
CA LEU A 377 2.04 -3.20 -16.51
C LEU A 377 1.67 -4.36 -17.41
N LYS A 378 1.89 -4.18 -18.71
CA LYS A 378 1.77 -5.23 -19.74
C LYS A 378 2.72 -6.39 -19.39
N GLY A 379 2.19 -7.59 -19.41
CA GLY A 379 2.90 -8.81 -19.00
C GLY A 379 2.66 -9.19 -17.55
N ASN A 380 2.40 -8.22 -16.65
CA ASN A 380 2.16 -8.48 -15.24
C ASN A 380 0.67 -8.48 -14.88
N PHE A 381 -0.16 -7.75 -15.65
CA PHE A 381 -1.57 -7.53 -15.30
C PHE A 381 -2.38 -8.82 -15.15
N GLU A 382 -2.25 -9.77 -16.08
CA GLU A 382 -2.95 -11.06 -15.99
C GLU A 382 -2.43 -11.91 -14.82
N THR A 383 -1.12 -11.89 -14.54
CA THR A 383 -0.53 -12.51 -13.36
C THR A 383 -1.05 -11.85 -12.07
N ALA A 384 -1.15 -10.53 -12.05
CA ALA A 384 -1.72 -9.77 -10.94
C ALA A 384 -3.17 -10.17 -10.65
N LEU A 385 -4.01 -10.29 -11.67
CA LEU A 385 -5.38 -10.79 -11.53
C LEU A 385 -5.42 -12.26 -11.07
N LYS A 386 -4.51 -13.11 -11.53
CA LYS A 386 -4.40 -14.51 -11.07
C LYS A 386 -4.05 -14.57 -9.58
N VAL A 387 -3.08 -13.78 -9.11
CA VAL A 387 -2.71 -13.67 -7.69
C VAL A 387 -3.89 -13.14 -6.87
N GLY A 388 -4.62 -12.13 -7.35
CA GLY A 388 -5.79 -11.53 -6.69
C GLY A 388 -7.08 -12.37 -6.78
N LYS A 389 -7.13 -13.40 -7.63
CA LYS A 389 -8.35 -14.19 -7.86
C LYS A 389 -8.98 -14.76 -6.58
N PRO A 390 -8.23 -15.27 -5.58
CA PRO A 390 -8.84 -15.76 -4.34
C PRO A 390 -9.61 -14.68 -3.58
N VAL A 391 -9.10 -13.44 -3.51
CA VAL A 391 -9.79 -12.31 -2.86
C VAL A 391 -11.05 -11.95 -3.64
N ALA A 392 -10.94 -11.79 -4.96
CA ALA A 392 -12.09 -11.47 -5.80
C ALA A 392 -13.19 -12.54 -5.69
N ARG A 393 -12.81 -13.84 -5.70
CA ARG A 393 -13.77 -14.95 -5.54
C ARG A 393 -14.45 -14.93 -4.17
N ASP A 394 -13.70 -14.70 -3.09
CA ASP A 394 -14.28 -14.69 -1.75
C ASP A 394 -15.18 -13.45 -1.55
N THR A 395 -14.83 -12.30 -2.18
CA THR A 395 -15.67 -11.10 -2.27
C THR A 395 -16.98 -11.39 -3.03
N TYR A 396 -16.87 -12.01 -4.21
CA TYR A 396 -18.03 -12.36 -5.02
C TYR A 396 -18.99 -13.33 -4.30
N LYS A 397 -18.42 -14.34 -3.63
CA LYS A 397 -19.19 -15.29 -2.81
C LYS A 397 -19.94 -14.63 -1.66
N ALA A 398 -19.32 -13.66 -1.00
CA ALA A 398 -19.93 -12.91 0.09
C ALA A 398 -21.19 -12.16 -0.38
N GLY A 399 -21.17 -11.58 -1.59
CA GLY A 399 -22.32 -10.87 -2.16
C GLY A 399 -22.71 -9.62 -1.38
N HIS A 400 -21.78 -9.04 -0.62
CA HIS A 400 -22.03 -7.83 0.18
C HIS A 400 -22.20 -6.59 -0.70
N LYS A 401 -22.94 -5.63 -0.21
CA LYS A 401 -23.21 -4.36 -0.87
C LYS A 401 -21.96 -3.51 -1.06
N TYR A 402 -21.04 -3.57 -0.09
CA TYR A 402 -19.83 -2.76 -0.10
C TYR A 402 -18.58 -3.63 -0.25
N VAL A 403 -17.67 -3.18 -1.10
CA VAL A 403 -16.27 -3.61 -1.15
C VAL A 403 -15.43 -2.49 -0.56
N ALA A 404 -14.63 -2.80 0.44
CA ALA A 404 -13.74 -1.83 1.06
C ALA A 404 -12.30 -2.33 1.12
N SER A 405 -11.35 -1.41 0.96
CA SER A 405 -9.93 -1.67 1.14
C SER A 405 -9.23 -0.42 1.68
N GLU A 406 -8.33 -0.60 2.64
CA GLU A 406 -7.45 0.47 3.12
C GLU A 406 -6.56 1.03 2.01
N CYS A 407 -6.18 0.19 1.04
CA CYS A 407 -5.49 0.61 -0.18
C CYS A 407 -6.51 0.78 -1.32
N PRO A 408 -6.79 2.01 -1.76
CA PRO A 408 -7.79 2.25 -2.81
C PRO A 408 -7.44 1.58 -4.15
N LEU A 409 -6.15 1.50 -4.48
CA LEU A 409 -5.69 0.82 -5.71
C LEU A 409 -5.94 -0.69 -5.65
N ALA A 410 -5.74 -1.30 -4.48
CA ALA A 410 -6.11 -2.70 -4.26
C ALA A 410 -7.62 -2.90 -4.38
N GLY A 411 -8.42 -1.97 -3.88
CA GLY A 411 -9.88 -1.97 -4.06
C GLY A 411 -10.29 -1.98 -5.52
N THR A 412 -9.71 -1.11 -6.35
CA THR A 412 -9.94 -1.06 -7.80
C THR A 412 -9.57 -2.39 -8.47
N HIS A 413 -8.42 -2.97 -8.10
CA HIS A 413 -7.98 -4.24 -8.68
C HIS A 413 -8.89 -5.42 -8.31
N ILE A 414 -9.43 -5.42 -7.08
CA ILE A 414 -10.45 -6.40 -6.64
C ILE A 414 -11.70 -6.27 -7.51
N LEU A 415 -12.17 -5.05 -7.79
CA LEU A 415 -13.33 -4.84 -8.68
C LEU A 415 -13.08 -5.41 -10.08
N GLN A 416 -11.90 -5.20 -10.65
CA GLN A 416 -11.54 -5.82 -11.95
C GLN A 416 -11.54 -7.36 -11.87
N GLY A 417 -11.08 -7.93 -10.78
CA GLY A 417 -11.19 -9.36 -10.52
C GLY A 417 -12.64 -9.83 -10.42
N LEU A 418 -13.53 -9.04 -9.81
CA LEU A 418 -14.98 -9.32 -9.75
C LEU A 418 -15.62 -9.28 -11.15
N GLU A 419 -15.28 -8.29 -11.99
CA GLU A 419 -15.76 -8.20 -13.37
C GLU A 419 -15.43 -9.47 -14.16
N ARG A 420 -14.21 -10.02 -14.01
CA ARG A 420 -13.80 -11.26 -14.65
C ARG A 420 -14.60 -12.48 -14.17
N ILE A 421 -14.81 -12.58 -12.86
CA ILE A 421 -15.60 -13.67 -12.27
C ILE A 421 -17.06 -13.58 -12.71
N ASP A 422 -17.65 -12.38 -12.71
CA ASP A 422 -19.04 -12.17 -13.12
C ASP A 422 -19.24 -12.50 -14.60
N ALA A 423 -18.27 -12.15 -15.46
CA ALA A 423 -18.31 -12.49 -16.89
C ALA A 423 -18.30 -14.01 -17.14
N ASP A 424 -17.59 -14.77 -16.29
CA ASP A 424 -17.49 -16.24 -16.38
C ASP A 424 -18.64 -16.97 -15.66
N THR A 425 -19.53 -16.24 -14.93
CA THR A 425 -20.62 -16.81 -14.14
C THR A 425 -21.90 -16.93 -14.98
N ALA A 426 -22.61 -18.06 -14.87
CA ALA A 426 -23.90 -18.27 -15.54
C ALA A 426 -24.93 -17.22 -15.08
N ALA A 427 -25.85 -16.82 -15.95
CA ALA A 427 -26.76 -15.70 -15.72
C ALA A 427 -27.63 -15.88 -14.47
N GLU A 428 -28.06 -17.12 -14.19
CA GLU A 428 -28.85 -17.50 -13.01
C GLU A 428 -28.10 -17.42 -11.69
N ASP A 429 -26.75 -17.48 -11.72
CA ASP A 429 -25.89 -17.48 -10.53
C ASP A 429 -25.24 -16.11 -10.27
N LYS A 430 -25.50 -15.12 -11.13
CA LYS A 430 -24.90 -13.79 -11.02
C LYS A 430 -25.31 -13.07 -9.75
N LYS A 431 -24.33 -12.42 -9.13
CA LYS A 431 -24.52 -11.56 -7.95
C LYS A 431 -24.28 -10.10 -8.33
N PRO A 432 -24.90 -9.15 -7.62
CA PRO A 432 -24.58 -7.75 -7.79
C PRO A 432 -23.07 -7.49 -7.56
N VAL A 433 -22.43 -6.87 -8.53
CA VAL A 433 -21.03 -6.43 -8.43
C VAL A 433 -21.02 -4.94 -8.08
N PRO A 434 -20.43 -4.52 -6.96
CA PRO A 434 -20.27 -3.11 -6.63
C PRO A 434 -19.51 -2.36 -7.71
N ASN A 435 -19.95 -1.15 -8.02
CA ASN A 435 -19.34 -0.30 -9.06
C ASN A 435 -18.14 0.51 -8.57
N ARG A 436 -17.90 0.55 -7.27
CA ARG A 436 -16.72 1.19 -6.65
C ARG A 436 -16.27 0.46 -5.41
N ALA A 437 -14.99 0.54 -5.11
CA ALA A 437 -14.43 0.20 -3.82
C ALA A 437 -14.34 1.44 -2.94
N HIS A 438 -14.58 1.27 -1.65
CA HIS A 438 -14.53 2.33 -0.66
C HIS A 438 -13.25 2.20 0.20
N HIS A 439 -12.76 3.32 0.70
CA HIS A 439 -11.87 3.26 1.86
C HIS A 439 -12.72 3.04 3.13
N PRO A 440 -12.26 2.25 4.13
CA PRO A 440 -13.04 1.99 5.34
C PRO A 440 -13.53 3.27 6.05
N ILE A 441 -12.74 4.34 6.03
CA ILE A 441 -13.13 5.63 6.63
C ILE A 441 -14.31 6.30 5.92
N GLU A 442 -14.51 6.06 4.62
CA GLU A 442 -15.67 6.56 3.89
C GLU A 442 -16.95 5.87 4.39
N LEU A 443 -16.90 4.54 4.60
CA LEU A 443 -18.04 3.79 5.15
C LEU A 443 -18.32 4.17 6.61
N PHE A 444 -17.27 4.44 7.38
CA PHE A 444 -17.41 4.91 8.75
C PHE A 444 -18.03 6.31 8.83
N ALA A 445 -17.62 7.22 7.94
CA ALA A 445 -18.24 8.54 7.79
C ALA A 445 -19.72 8.44 7.36
N ARG A 446 -20.05 7.50 6.47
CA ARG A 446 -21.42 7.20 6.06
C ARG A 446 -22.25 6.66 7.22
N ALA A 447 -21.70 5.80 8.06
CA ALA A 447 -22.38 5.30 9.25
C ALA A 447 -22.72 6.40 10.25
N TYR A 448 -21.96 7.49 10.28
CA TYR A 448 -22.29 8.71 11.02
C TYR A 448 -23.27 9.66 10.27
N GLY A 449 -23.62 9.39 9.02
CA GLY A 449 -24.40 10.32 8.21
C GLY A 449 -23.65 11.60 7.82
N LEU A 450 -22.32 11.57 7.84
CA LEU A 450 -21.46 12.72 7.52
C LEU A 450 -21.20 12.88 6.02
N ILE A 451 -21.41 11.82 5.26
CA ILE A 451 -21.33 11.77 3.79
C ILE A 451 -22.45 10.90 3.23
N ASP A 452 -22.82 11.11 1.95
CA ASP A 452 -23.83 10.35 1.22
C ASP A 452 -23.38 8.93 0.84
#